data_f0626ef2884df3abc44b27e1e071a6ae
#
_entry.id   f0626ef2884df3abc44b27e1e071a6ae
#
_cell.length_a   1.000
_cell.length_b   1.000
_cell.length_c   1.000
_cell.angle_alpha   90.00
_cell.angle_beta   90.00
_cell.angle_gamma   90.00
#
_symmetry.space_group_name_H-M   'P 1'
#
loop_
_entity.id
_entity.type
_entity.pdbx_description
1 polymer ?
#
loop_
_entity_poly.entity_id
_entity_poly.type
_entity_poly.pdbx_seq_one_letter_code
_entity_poly.pdbx_strand_id
1 'polypeptide(L)'
;MENFQEYQRVSRRTWNLVQTDHPIVYPTLGLVNEAGELAGKVKKIFRDKAGVISETDREALKYELGDVLWYLAQIATELDLSLEDIAQANIDKLTSRLERNQIQGEGDYR
;
A
#
# COMPACT_ATOMS: atom_id res chain seq x y z
N MET A 1 -12.29 13.93 2.44
CA MET A 1 -12.08 12.77 1.53
C MET A 1 -13.14 11.72 1.82
N GLU A 2 -13.80 11.23 0.79
CA GLU A 2 -14.92 10.30 0.97
C GLU A 2 -14.67 8.88 0.45
N ASN A 3 -13.66 8.70 -0.43
CA ASN A 3 -13.38 7.39 -1.01
C ASN A 3 -11.96 7.35 -1.57
N PHE A 4 -11.54 6.17 -2.03
CA PHE A 4 -10.19 5.98 -2.57
C PHE A 4 -9.96 6.75 -3.88
N GLN A 5 -10.99 6.95 -4.68
CA GLN A 5 -10.86 7.72 -5.91
C GLN A 5 -10.51 9.18 -5.60
N GLU A 6 -11.18 9.76 -4.62
CA GLU A 6 -10.85 11.11 -4.16
C GLU A 6 -9.47 11.15 -3.51
N TYR A 7 -9.14 10.16 -2.70
CA TYR A 7 -7.81 10.07 -2.11
C TYR A 7 -6.73 10.06 -3.19
N GLN A 8 -6.89 9.24 -4.21
CA GLN A 8 -5.92 9.14 -5.30
C GLN A 8 -5.73 10.50 -5.98
N ARG A 9 -6.81 11.20 -6.27
CA ARG A 9 -6.78 12.52 -6.89
C ARG A 9 -6.10 13.55 -5.99
N VAL A 10 -6.50 13.60 -4.72
CA VAL A 10 -5.96 14.58 -3.77
C VAL A 10 -4.50 14.31 -3.46
N SER A 11 -4.12 13.05 -3.30
CA SER A 11 -2.74 12.67 -2.99
C SER A 11 -1.76 13.15 -4.07
N ARG A 12 -2.22 13.22 -5.33
CA ARG A 12 -1.38 13.65 -6.44
C ARG A 12 -0.91 15.11 -6.29
N ARG A 13 -1.61 15.92 -5.51
CA ARG A 13 -1.20 17.31 -5.25
C ARG A 13 0.14 17.40 -4.53
N THR A 14 0.53 16.35 -3.83
CA THR A 14 1.81 16.31 -3.13
C THR A 14 2.93 15.65 -3.95
N TRP A 15 2.63 15.25 -5.18
CA TRP A 15 3.62 14.73 -6.11
C TRP A 15 4.50 15.89 -6.58
N ASN A 16 5.76 15.88 -6.15
CA ASN A 16 6.69 16.97 -6.42
C ASN A 16 8.00 16.41 -6.99
N LEU A 17 7.88 15.53 -7.98
CA LEU A 17 9.06 14.94 -8.60
C LEU A 17 9.52 15.71 -9.81
N VAL A 18 10.83 15.74 -9.98
CA VAL A 18 11.43 16.15 -11.23
C VAL A 18 10.96 15.19 -12.33
N GLN A 19 10.62 15.72 -13.50
CA GLN A 19 10.21 14.88 -14.61
C GLN A 19 11.32 13.91 -15.00
N THR A 20 10.91 12.68 -15.28
CA THR A 20 11.81 11.60 -15.66
C THR A 20 11.14 10.77 -16.76
N ASP A 21 11.95 10.08 -17.55
CA ASP A 21 11.45 9.18 -18.60
C ASP A 21 10.83 7.91 -18.02
N HIS A 22 11.03 7.66 -16.72
CA HIS A 22 10.54 6.45 -16.06
C HIS A 22 9.85 6.81 -14.75
N PRO A 23 8.68 7.48 -14.83
CA PRO A 23 8.03 8.02 -13.62
C PRO A 23 7.55 6.95 -12.64
N ILE A 24 7.43 5.69 -13.07
CA ILE A 24 7.00 4.61 -12.18
C ILE A 24 8.11 4.14 -11.23
N VAL A 25 9.37 4.41 -11.55
CA VAL A 25 10.50 3.87 -10.77
C VAL A 25 10.51 4.44 -9.35
N TYR A 26 10.39 5.75 -9.21
CA TYR A 26 10.45 6.38 -7.90
C TYR A 26 9.37 5.87 -6.95
N PRO A 27 8.10 5.89 -7.32
CA PRO A 27 7.07 5.43 -6.37
C PRO A 27 7.14 3.93 -6.09
N THR A 28 7.63 3.12 -7.04
CA THR A 28 7.81 1.69 -6.79
C THR A 28 8.90 1.45 -5.75
N LEU A 29 10.02 2.14 -5.85
CA LEU A 29 11.09 2.06 -4.85
C LEU A 29 10.64 2.64 -3.51
N GLY A 30 9.88 3.73 -3.54
CA GLY A 30 9.31 4.33 -2.34
C GLY A 30 8.37 3.40 -1.60
N LEU A 31 7.55 2.64 -2.33
CA LEU A 31 6.66 1.63 -1.74
C LEU A 31 7.46 0.61 -0.94
N VAL A 32 8.53 0.07 -1.50
CA VAL A 32 9.38 -0.90 -0.82
C VAL A 32 10.05 -0.28 0.41
N ASN A 33 10.53 0.95 0.26
CA ASN A 33 11.17 1.67 1.36
C ASN A 33 10.20 1.88 2.53
N GLU A 34 8.99 2.34 2.25
CA GLU A 34 7.99 2.58 3.31
C GLU A 34 7.49 1.28 3.93
N ALA A 35 7.34 0.23 3.14
CA ALA A 35 7.03 -1.10 3.69
C ALA A 35 8.13 -1.56 4.63
N GLY A 36 9.40 -1.27 4.30
CA GLY A 36 10.54 -1.53 5.16
C GLY A 36 10.53 -0.71 6.44
N GLU A 37 10.12 0.56 6.37
CA GLU A 37 9.98 1.41 7.57
C GLU A 37 8.92 0.85 8.51
N LEU A 38 7.79 0.40 7.96
CA LEU A 38 6.75 -0.27 8.75
C LEU A 38 7.33 -1.52 9.44
N ALA A 39 8.01 -2.37 8.67
CA ALA A 39 8.62 -3.59 9.18
C ALA A 39 9.64 -3.29 10.28
N GLY A 40 10.45 -2.24 10.11
CA GLY A 40 11.44 -1.82 11.10
C GLY A 40 10.80 -1.40 12.41
N LYS A 41 9.70 -0.65 12.36
CA LYS A 41 8.98 -0.25 13.56
C LYS A 41 8.36 -1.45 14.30
N VAL A 42 7.76 -2.37 13.56
CA VAL A 42 7.21 -3.59 14.15
C VAL A 42 8.30 -4.44 14.78
N LYS A 43 9.43 -4.58 14.09
CA LYS A 43 10.59 -5.31 14.62
C LYS A 43 11.03 -4.76 15.98
N LYS A 44 11.12 -3.44 16.10
CA LYS A 44 11.56 -2.80 17.33
C LYS A 44 10.56 -3.00 18.47
N ILE A 45 9.26 -2.99 18.18
CA ILE A 45 8.23 -3.25 19.17
C ILE A 45 8.42 -4.65 19.77
N PHE A 46 8.66 -5.65 18.93
CA PHE A 46 8.89 -7.01 19.41
C PHE A 46 10.22 -7.15 20.16
N ARG A 47 11.25 -6.50 19.68
CA ARG A 47 12.57 -6.54 20.33
C ARG A 47 12.57 -5.83 21.69
N ASP A 48 11.99 -4.64 21.77
CA ASP A 48 12.17 -3.74 22.91
C ASP A 48 10.97 -3.70 23.85
N LYS A 49 9.80 -4.12 23.40
CA LYS A 49 8.54 -4.01 24.14
C LYS A 49 7.79 -5.32 24.28
N ALA A 50 8.46 -6.44 24.04
CA ALA A 50 7.88 -7.78 24.11
C ALA A 50 6.61 -7.93 23.26
N GLY A 51 6.52 -7.22 22.14
CA GLY A 51 5.39 -7.29 21.24
C GLY A 51 4.15 -6.52 21.68
N VAL A 52 4.24 -5.73 22.76
CA VAL A 52 3.10 -4.91 23.22
C VAL A 52 3.05 -3.63 22.41
N ILE A 53 1.96 -3.44 21.68
CA ILE A 53 1.74 -2.27 20.83
C ILE A 53 0.99 -1.20 21.62
N SER A 54 1.68 -0.09 21.93
CA SER A 54 1.07 1.04 22.63
C SER A 54 0.23 1.89 21.66
N GLU A 55 -0.55 2.82 22.20
CA GLU A 55 -1.29 3.79 21.37
C GLU A 55 -0.33 4.66 20.56
N THR A 56 0.81 5.03 21.13
CA THR A 56 1.84 5.78 20.39
C THR A 56 2.37 4.95 19.21
N ASP A 57 2.60 3.65 19.43
CA ASP A 57 3.03 2.75 18.36
C ASP A 57 1.97 2.63 17.27
N ARG A 58 0.71 2.47 17.65
CA ARG A 58 -0.40 2.39 16.69
C ARG A 58 -0.46 3.63 15.81
N GLU A 59 -0.31 4.80 16.40
CA GLU A 59 -0.34 6.05 15.66
C GLU A 59 0.84 6.16 14.70
N ALA A 60 2.03 5.75 15.15
CA ALA A 60 3.22 5.73 14.29
C ALA A 60 3.06 4.76 13.12
N LEU A 61 2.51 3.56 13.36
CA LEU A 61 2.27 2.58 12.31
C LEU A 61 1.21 3.06 11.32
N LYS A 62 0.21 3.78 11.80
CA LYS A 62 -0.82 4.39 10.96
C LYS A 62 -0.20 5.33 9.93
N TYR A 63 0.75 6.17 10.34
CA TYR A 63 1.43 7.08 9.43
C TYR A 63 2.27 6.33 8.39
N GLU A 64 2.96 5.27 8.80
CA GLU A 64 3.72 4.44 7.87
C GLU A 64 2.81 3.75 6.86
N LEU A 65 1.65 3.26 7.31
CA LEU A 65 0.66 2.67 6.41
C LEU A 65 0.14 3.71 5.42
N GLY A 66 -0.05 4.95 5.87
CA GLY A 66 -0.43 6.05 4.99
C GLY A 66 0.62 6.32 3.92
N ASP A 67 1.89 6.26 4.28
CA ASP A 67 2.98 6.45 3.32
C ASP A 67 3.01 5.34 2.28
N VAL A 68 2.77 4.09 2.69
CA VAL A 68 2.63 2.97 1.76
C VAL A 68 1.46 3.21 0.80
N LEU A 69 0.33 3.64 1.33
CA LEU A 69 -0.86 3.93 0.53
C LEU A 69 -0.60 5.05 -0.48
N TRP A 70 0.14 6.08 -0.07
CA TRP A 70 0.49 7.19 -0.96
C TRP A 70 1.26 6.69 -2.19
N TYR A 71 2.27 5.85 -1.97
CA TYR A 71 3.05 5.30 -3.07
C TYR A 71 2.22 4.38 -3.96
N LEU A 72 1.32 3.58 -3.39
CA LEU A 72 0.38 2.77 -4.17
C LEU A 72 -0.48 3.64 -5.07
N ALA A 73 -0.98 4.76 -4.53
CA ALA A 73 -1.79 5.70 -5.30
C ALA A 73 -1.01 6.30 -6.47
N GLN A 74 0.27 6.65 -6.25
CA GLN A 74 1.07 7.25 -7.32
C GLN A 74 1.40 6.23 -8.42
N ILE A 75 1.71 4.99 -8.04
CA ILE A 75 1.93 3.92 -9.02
C ILE A 75 0.67 3.71 -9.86
N ALA A 76 -0.48 3.64 -9.22
CA ALA A 76 -1.76 3.49 -9.92
C ALA A 76 -1.97 4.62 -10.92
N THR A 77 -1.73 5.86 -10.51
CA THR A 77 -1.88 7.03 -11.37
C THR A 77 -0.93 6.96 -12.57
N GLU A 78 0.33 6.56 -12.35
CA GLU A 78 1.28 6.43 -13.44
C GLU A 78 0.91 5.32 -14.44
N LEU A 79 0.18 4.31 -13.99
CA LEU A 79 -0.29 3.22 -14.84
C LEU A 79 -1.70 3.48 -15.40
N ASP A 80 -2.26 4.65 -15.15
CA ASP A 80 -3.62 5.01 -15.54
C ASP A 80 -4.64 4.02 -14.98
N LEU A 81 -4.42 3.60 -13.74
CA LEU A 81 -5.31 2.71 -13.00
C LEU A 81 -5.94 3.45 -11.82
N SER A 82 -7.16 3.07 -11.47
CA SER A 82 -7.85 3.57 -10.29
C SER A 82 -7.56 2.67 -9.10
N LEU A 83 -7.25 3.26 -7.94
CA LEU A 83 -7.13 2.50 -6.68
C LEU A 83 -8.41 1.73 -6.37
N GLU A 84 -9.55 2.34 -6.65
CA GLU A 84 -10.85 1.70 -6.44
C GLU A 84 -10.99 0.43 -7.27
N ASP A 85 -10.60 0.48 -8.54
CA ASP A 85 -10.62 -0.69 -9.42
C ASP A 85 -9.62 -1.75 -8.98
N ILE A 86 -8.45 -1.33 -8.52
CA ILE A 86 -7.45 -2.26 -7.98
C ILE A 86 -8.01 -3.00 -6.77
N ALA A 87 -8.66 -2.28 -5.88
CA ALA A 87 -9.28 -2.86 -4.69
C ALA A 87 -10.40 -3.82 -5.08
N GLN A 88 -11.26 -3.43 -6.03
CA GLN A 88 -12.35 -4.28 -6.48
C GLN A 88 -11.83 -5.55 -7.16
N ALA A 89 -10.82 -5.42 -8.02
CA ALA A 89 -10.21 -6.56 -8.68
C ALA A 89 -9.61 -7.53 -7.67
N ASN A 90 -9.00 -7.01 -6.61
CA ASN A 90 -8.45 -7.84 -5.55
C ASN A 90 -9.53 -8.61 -4.81
N ILE A 91 -10.64 -7.94 -4.45
CA ILE A 91 -11.77 -8.58 -3.79
C ILE A 91 -12.36 -9.67 -4.69
N ASP A 92 -12.57 -9.38 -5.96
CA ASP A 92 -13.14 -10.34 -6.91
C ASP A 92 -12.26 -11.58 -7.05
N LYS A 93 -10.94 -11.38 -7.15
CA LYS A 93 -9.98 -12.46 -7.24
C LYS A 93 -10.02 -13.36 -5.99
N LEU A 94 -9.99 -12.76 -4.82
CA LEU A 94 -10.01 -13.50 -3.55
C LEU A 94 -11.34 -14.21 -3.33
N THR A 95 -12.46 -13.57 -3.65
CA THR A 95 -13.79 -14.16 -3.54
C THR A 95 -13.91 -15.36 -4.47
N SER A 96 -13.44 -15.25 -5.71
CA SER A 96 -13.43 -16.34 -6.67
C SER A 96 -12.61 -17.53 -6.15
N ARG A 97 -11.42 -17.26 -5.59
CA ARG A 97 -10.58 -18.32 -5.02
C ARG A 97 -11.25 -19.01 -3.83
N LEU A 98 -11.93 -18.25 -2.97
CA LEU A 98 -12.65 -18.78 -1.84
C LEU A 98 -13.78 -19.72 -2.31
N GLU A 99 -14.58 -19.28 -3.27
CA GLU A 99 -15.67 -20.07 -3.84
C GLU A 99 -15.17 -21.34 -4.51
N ARG A 100 -14.01 -21.28 -5.17
CA ARG A 100 -13.41 -22.44 -5.83
C ARG A 100 -12.48 -23.25 -4.94
N ASN A 101 -12.35 -22.86 -3.64
CA ASN A 101 -11.45 -23.47 -2.68
C ASN A 101 -9.98 -23.42 -3.13
N GLN A 102 -9.55 -22.27 -3.67
CA GLN A 102 -8.22 -22.03 -4.22
C GLN A 102 -7.46 -20.90 -3.49
N ILE A 103 -7.85 -20.56 -2.25
CA ILE A 103 -7.20 -19.52 -1.49
C ILE A 103 -5.74 -19.86 -1.23
N GLN A 104 -5.45 -21.10 -0.88
CA GLN A 104 -4.08 -21.58 -0.69
C GLN A 104 -3.56 -22.16 -1.99
N GLY A 105 -2.41 -21.71 -2.37
CA GLY A 105 -1.79 -22.09 -3.62
C GLY A 105 -0.89 -20.97 -4.10
N GLU A 106 -0.40 -21.06 -5.31
CA GLU A 106 0.55 -20.11 -5.85
C GLU A 106 0.02 -19.43 -7.12
N GLY A 107 0.47 -18.20 -7.32
CA GLY A 107 0.19 -17.44 -8.53
C GLY A 107 -1.16 -16.75 -8.54
N ASP A 108 -1.30 -15.75 -9.40
CA ASP A 108 -2.51 -14.93 -9.47
C ASP A 108 -3.62 -15.54 -10.30
N TYR A 109 -3.32 -16.59 -11.06
CA TYR A 109 -4.31 -17.23 -11.94
C TYR A 109 -4.85 -18.56 -11.40
N ARG A 110 -4.59 -18.89 -10.14
CA ARG A 110 -5.08 -20.12 -9.53
C ARG A 110 -6.58 -20.15 -9.25
#